data_1291d3446b3647446f9bb0e04ac9195f
#
_entry.id   1291d3446b3647446f9bb0e04ac9195f
#
_cell.length_a   1.000
_cell.length_b   1.000
_cell.length_c   1.000
_cell.angle_alpha   90.00
_cell.angle_beta   90.00
_cell.angle_gamma   90.00
#
_symmetry.space_group_name_H-M   'P 1'
#
loop_
_entity.id
_entity.type
_entity.pdbx_description
1 polymer ?
#
loop_
_entity_poly.entity_id
_entity_poly.type
_entity_poly.pdbx_seq_one_letter_code
_entity_poly.pdbx_strand_id
1 'polypeptide(L)'
;MAGKNVLAVGAHADDVDIGCGGTVALHARNGDNVIILIMAESSYTYYDGTVLRTKEEGEIEERDAARILGVKELINLGFKTKEVPHSAEAIEAINEVIDKYNIDIIYTHWYHDTHQDHKRTTQSVLAAGRYVKNILMYEPEYPAGRSYLGFRNQYYVDITPTFHIKMEALKQHRSQVKKYGKDFLEAVEARARHRGYEIGSRYAECFEVVRLMGEI
;
A
#
# COMPACT_ATOMS: atom_id res chain seq x y z
N MET A 1 -13.22 -6.22 21.88
CA MET A 1 -13.37 -4.90 21.23
C MET A 1 -13.83 -5.16 19.81
N ALA A 2 -14.66 -4.31 19.22
CA ALA A 2 -15.01 -4.43 17.78
C ALA A 2 -13.71 -4.24 16.97
N GLY A 3 -13.58 -4.99 15.86
CA GLY A 3 -12.45 -4.84 14.93
C GLY A 3 -12.41 -3.44 14.35
N LYS A 4 -11.22 -2.94 14.01
CA LYS A 4 -11.03 -1.65 13.33
C LYS A 4 -11.35 -1.78 11.86
N ASN A 5 -11.76 -0.68 11.23
CA ASN A 5 -11.90 -0.57 9.80
C ASN A 5 -10.65 0.11 9.22
N VAL A 6 -9.92 -0.61 8.40
CA VAL A 6 -8.61 -0.22 7.88
C VAL A 6 -8.67 -0.06 6.38
N LEU A 7 -8.20 1.07 5.87
CA LEU A 7 -8.07 1.35 4.45
C LEU A 7 -6.58 1.44 4.08
N ALA A 8 -6.11 0.56 3.20
CA ALA A 8 -4.79 0.67 2.61
C ALA A 8 -4.93 1.12 1.16
N VAL A 9 -4.28 2.25 0.80
CA VAL A 9 -4.41 2.88 -0.51
C VAL A 9 -3.10 2.79 -1.27
N GLY A 10 -3.13 2.15 -2.43
CA GLY A 10 -2.03 2.10 -3.40
C GLY A 10 -2.38 2.88 -4.67
N ALA A 11 -1.39 3.44 -5.34
CA ALA A 11 -1.55 3.96 -6.69
C ALA A 11 -1.69 2.82 -7.70
N HIS A 12 -0.91 1.75 -7.52
CA HIS A 12 -0.85 0.55 -8.35
C HIS A 12 -1.11 -0.71 -7.51
N ALA A 13 -1.31 -1.82 -8.18
CA ALA A 13 -1.76 -3.08 -7.58
C ALA A 13 -0.81 -3.66 -6.51
N ASP A 14 0.50 -3.46 -6.64
CA ASP A 14 1.55 -4.03 -5.79
C ASP A 14 2.02 -3.11 -4.66
N ASP A 15 1.63 -1.84 -4.67
CA ASP A 15 2.15 -0.82 -3.75
C ASP A 15 1.85 -1.12 -2.27
N VAL A 16 0.62 -1.55 -1.98
CA VAL A 16 0.19 -1.89 -0.61
C VAL A 16 0.96 -3.11 -0.11
N ASP A 17 1.11 -4.13 -0.95
CA ASP A 17 1.83 -5.36 -0.62
C ASP A 17 3.29 -5.07 -0.30
N ILE A 18 3.93 -4.21 -1.09
CA ILE A 18 5.32 -3.79 -0.90
C ILE A 18 5.46 -2.93 0.36
N GLY A 19 4.60 -1.91 0.50
CA GLY A 19 4.74 -0.89 1.54
C GLY A 19 4.29 -1.34 2.93
N CYS A 20 3.13 -2.03 3.02
CA CYS A 20 2.51 -2.39 4.29
C CYS A 20 1.76 -3.73 4.30
N GLY A 21 2.07 -4.66 3.38
CA GLY A 21 1.39 -5.95 3.26
C GLY A 21 1.44 -6.81 4.52
N GLY A 22 2.54 -6.76 5.27
CA GLY A 22 2.66 -7.46 6.55
C GLY A 22 1.74 -6.90 7.63
N THR A 23 1.62 -5.58 7.70
CA THR A 23 0.70 -4.85 8.60
C THR A 23 -0.76 -5.11 8.21
N VAL A 24 -1.08 -5.08 6.93
CA VAL A 24 -2.42 -5.43 6.39
C VAL A 24 -2.81 -6.85 6.80
N ALA A 25 -1.94 -7.82 6.59
CA ALA A 25 -2.17 -9.21 7.00
C ALA A 25 -2.31 -9.36 8.52
N LEU A 26 -1.60 -8.54 9.31
CA LEU A 26 -1.70 -8.55 10.77
C LEU A 26 -3.07 -8.01 11.22
N HIS A 27 -3.57 -6.93 10.61
CA HIS A 27 -4.91 -6.42 10.84
C HIS A 27 -5.97 -7.48 10.53
N ALA A 28 -5.89 -8.11 9.36
CA ALA A 28 -6.82 -9.17 8.96
C ALA A 28 -6.83 -10.35 9.95
N ARG A 29 -5.64 -10.81 10.39
CA ARG A 29 -5.53 -11.85 11.43
C ARG A 29 -6.13 -11.48 12.76
N ASN A 30 -6.08 -10.21 13.12
CA ASN A 30 -6.64 -9.69 14.38
C ASN A 30 -8.16 -9.48 14.29
N GLY A 31 -8.79 -9.76 13.15
CA GLY A 31 -10.23 -9.62 12.96
C GLY A 31 -10.67 -8.21 12.57
N ASP A 32 -9.74 -7.34 12.17
CA ASP A 32 -10.05 -6.03 11.61
C ASP A 32 -10.63 -6.16 10.19
N ASN A 33 -11.48 -5.21 9.80
CA ASN A 33 -12.00 -5.12 8.45
C ASN A 33 -11.00 -4.37 7.57
N VAL A 34 -10.27 -5.07 6.73
CA VAL A 34 -9.27 -4.46 5.84
C VAL A 34 -9.84 -4.30 4.44
N ILE A 35 -9.76 -3.08 3.92
CA ILE A 35 -10.09 -2.70 2.55
C ILE A 35 -8.81 -2.23 1.85
N ILE A 36 -8.54 -2.74 0.65
CA ILE A 36 -7.51 -2.19 -0.24
C ILE A 36 -8.20 -1.36 -1.32
N LEU A 37 -7.70 -0.15 -1.54
CA LEU A 37 -8.12 0.74 -2.62
C LEU A 37 -6.93 1.00 -3.55
N ILE A 38 -7.09 0.62 -4.82
CA ILE A 38 -6.12 0.88 -5.89
C ILE A 38 -6.65 2.03 -6.75
N MET A 39 -5.80 3.02 -7.02
CA MET A 39 -6.22 4.18 -7.81
C MET A 39 -6.18 3.90 -9.32
N ALA A 40 -5.10 3.32 -9.82
CA ALA A 40 -4.91 3.09 -11.24
C ALA A 40 -5.43 1.73 -11.69
N GLU A 41 -5.82 1.65 -12.96
CA GLU A 41 -6.04 0.36 -13.62
C GLU A 41 -4.80 -0.53 -13.55
N SER A 42 -4.99 -1.84 -13.59
CA SER A 42 -3.91 -2.79 -13.32
C SER A 42 -3.07 -3.14 -14.56
N SER A 43 -3.23 -2.42 -15.69
CA SER A 43 -2.38 -2.57 -16.88
C SER A 43 -1.03 -1.90 -16.72
N TYR A 44 -0.02 -2.40 -17.43
CA TYR A 44 1.28 -1.73 -17.52
C TYR A 44 1.86 -1.82 -18.92
N THR A 45 2.11 -0.65 -19.52
CA THR A 45 2.72 -0.51 -20.83
C THR A 45 3.97 0.37 -20.74
N TYR A 46 5.08 -0.06 -21.32
CA TYR A 46 6.29 0.72 -21.42
C TYR A 46 6.11 1.91 -22.38
N TYR A 47 7.06 2.86 -22.33
CA TYR A 47 7.04 4.05 -23.21
C TYR A 47 7.21 3.71 -24.70
N ASP A 48 7.79 2.55 -25.02
CA ASP A 48 7.95 2.04 -26.39
C ASP A 48 6.71 1.28 -26.92
N GLY A 49 5.63 1.21 -26.09
CA GLY A 49 4.39 0.52 -26.43
C GLY A 49 4.39 -0.97 -26.06
N THR A 50 5.49 -1.51 -25.54
CA THR A 50 5.54 -2.92 -25.08
C THR A 50 4.63 -3.11 -23.89
N VAL A 51 3.65 -4.01 -24.01
CA VAL A 51 2.76 -4.39 -22.91
C VAL A 51 3.48 -5.39 -22.00
N LEU A 52 3.73 -5.00 -20.76
CA LEU A 52 4.30 -5.89 -19.74
C LEU A 52 3.20 -6.71 -19.05
N ARG A 53 2.05 -6.09 -18.83
CA ARG A 53 0.89 -6.69 -18.14
C ARG A 53 -0.39 -6.12 -18.74
N THR A 54 -1.29 -6.99 -19.16
CA THR A 54 -2.64 -6.58 -19.55
C THR A 54 -3.48 -6.21 -18.33
N LYS A 55 -4.63 -5.58 -18.55
CA LYS A 55 -5.55 -5.24 -17.48
C LYS A 55 -6.06 -6.50 -16.79
N GLU A 56 -6.44 -7.50 -17.55
CA GLU A 56 -6.97 -8.78 -17.07
C GLU A 56 -5.94 -9.56 -16.24
N GLU A 57 -4.69 -9.60 -16.69
CA GLU A 57 -3.59 -10.20 -15.93
C GLU A 57 -3.39 -9.47 -14.60
N GLY A 58 -3.40 -8.14 -14.62
CA GLY A 58 -3.25 -7.32 -13.42
C GLY A 58 -4.40 -7.51 -12.43
N GLU A 59 -5.64 -7.57 -12.88
CA GLU A 59 -6.81 -7.83 -12.04
C GLU A 59 -6.77 -9.21 -11.38
N ILE A 60 -6.17 -10.22 -12.04
CA ILE A 60 -5.95 -11.54 -11.44
C ILE A 60 -4.86 -11.45 -10.36
N GLU A 61 -3.73 -10.81 -10.67
CA GLU A 61 -2.60 -10.67 -9.75
C GLU A 61 -3.01 -9.94 -8.46
N GLU A 62 -3.69 -8.80 -8.55
CA GLU A 62 -4.14 -8.01 -7.39
C GLU A 62 -5.18 -8.75 -6.54
N ARG A 63 -6.10 -9.49 -7.17
CA ARG A 63 -7.11 -10.28 -6.48
C ARG A 63 -6.49 -11.46 -5.73
N ASP A 64 -5.53 -12.16 -6.36
CA ASP A 64 -4.83 -13.29 -5.75
C ASP A 64 -4.00 -12.80 -4.54
N ALA A 65 -3.30 -11.66 -4.66
CA ALA A 65 -2.55 -11.06 -3.58
C ALA A 65 -3.46 -10.62 -2.42
N ALA A 66 -4.53 -9.88 -2.69
CA ALA A 66 -5.49 -9.44 -1.68
C ALA A 66 -6.11 -10.61 -0.90
N ARG A 67 -6.43 -11.73 -1.59
CA ARG A 67 -6.93 -12.95 -0.95
C ARG A 67 -5.92 -13.55 0.02
N ILE A 68 -4.64 -13.58 -0.34
CA ILE A 68 -3.57 -14.10 0.52
C ILE A 68 -3.38 -13.22 1.76
N LEU A 69 -3.45 -11.90 1.61
CA LEU A 69 -3.39 -10.94 2.72
C LEU A 69 -4.59 -11.04 3.67
N GLY A 70 -5.67 -11.71 3.26
CA GLY A 70 -6.90 -11.81 4.05
C GLY A 70 -7.77 -10.56 3.99
N VAL A 71 -7.65 -9.78 2.92
CA VAL A 71 -8.40 -8.54 2.70
C VAL A 71 -9.88 -8.83 2.48
N LYS A 72 -10.75 -8.07 3.15
CA LYS A 72 -12.20 -8.22 3.04
C LYS A 72 -12.74 -7.73 1.70
N GLU A 73 -12.17 -6.63 1.20
CA GLU A 73 -12.60 -6.02 -0.06
C GLU A 73 -11.41 -5.36 -0.77
N LEU A 74 -11.35 -5.55 -2.08
CA LEU A 74 -10.42 -4.90 -2.99
C LEU A 74 -11.23 -4.03 -3.95
N ILE A 75 -10.95 -2.75 -3.98
CA ILE A 75 -11.59 -1.75 -4.85
C ILE A 75 -10.53 -1.18 -5.78
N ASN A 76 -10.80 -1.18 -7.08
CA ASN A 76 -9.95 -0.54 -8.08
C ASN A 76 -10.73 0.58 -8.77
N LEU A 77 -10.26 1.83 -8.68
CA LEU A 77 -10.92 3.00 -9.27
C LEU A 77 -10.72 3.12 -10.78
N GLY A 78 -9.73 2.42 -11.34
CA GLY A 78 -9.53 2.32 -12.78
C GLY A 78 -9.02 3.59 -13.46
N PHE A 79 -8.39 4.52 -12.73
CA PHE A 79 -7.72 5.65 -13.36
C PHE A 79 -6.56 5.16 -14.22
N LYS A 80 -6.26 5.87 -15.30
CA LYS A 80 -5.19 5.47 -16.18
C LYS A 80 -3.83 5.53 -15.49
N THR A 81 -3.05 4.46 -15.59
CA THR A 81 -1.67 4.37 -15.07
C THR A 81 -0.81 5.51 -15.62
N LYS A 82 0.00 6.15 -14.78
CA LYS A 82 0.80 7.36 -15.01
C LYS A 82 -0.02 8.66 -15.09
N GLU A 83 -1.34 8.58 -14.99
CA GLU A 83 -2.26 9.72 -15.09
C GLU A 83 -3.26 9.75 -13.90
N VAL A 84 -2.94 9.09 -12.77
CA VAL A 84 -3.77 9.17 -11.56
C VAL A 84 -3.98 10.64 -11.18
N PRO A 85 -5.24 11.12 -11.09
CA PRO A 85 -5.49 12.53 -10.84
C PRO A 85 -5.42 12.88 -9.34
N HIS A 86 -5.10 14.15 -9.06
CA HIS A 86 -5.51 14.81 -7.82
C HIS A 86 -6.64 15.78 -8.17
N SER A 87 -7.87 15.30 -8.12
CA SER A 87 -9.07 16.01 -8.55
C SER A 87 -10.21 15.82 -7.55
N ALA A 88 -11.28 16.62 -7.69
CA ALA A 88 -12.49 16.44 -6.90
C ALA A 88 -13.04 15.01 -7.04
N GLU A 89 -13.09 14.48 -8.25
CA GLU A 89 -13.55 13.11 -8.53
C GLU A 89 -12.75 12.05 -7.76
N ALA A 90 -11.42 12.14 -7.79
CA ALA A 90 -10.57 11.19 -7.06
C ALA A 90 -10.74 11.32 -5.53
N ILE A 91 -10.88 12.54 -5.02
CA ILE A 91 -11.12 12.81 -3.60
C ILE A 91 -12.49 12.27 -3.18
N GLU A 92 -13.54 12.52 -3.97
CA GLU A 92 -14.90 12.03 -3.70
C GLU A 92 -14.95 10.50 -3.69
N ALA A 93 -14.33 9.84 -4.67
CA ALA A 93 -14.26 8.37 -4.71
C ALA A 93 -13.60 7.77 -3.45
N ILE A 94 -12.54 8.42 -2.94
CA ILE A 94 -11.91 8.00 -1.68
C ILE A 94 -12.83 8.27 -0.49
N ASN A 95 -13.50 9.44 -0.44
CA ASN A 95 -14.47 9.77 0.62
C ASN A 95 -15.62 8.76 0.69
N GLU A 96 -16.16 8.34 -0.45
CA GLU A 96 -17.21 7.32 -0.51
C GLU A 96 -16.77 6.01 0.16
N VAL A 97 -15.52 5.59 -0.04
CA VAL A 97 -14.96 4.40 0.63
C VAL A 97 -14.80 4.65 2.12
N ILE A 98 -14.27 5.82 2.52
CA ILE A 98 -14.08 6.18 3.94
C ILE A 98 -15.42 6.15 4.67
N ASP A 99 -16.46 6.75 4.10
CA ASP A 99 -17.79 6.84 4.71
C ASP A 99 -18.50 5.49 4.71
N LYS A 100 -18.47 4.76 3.59
CA LYS A 100 -19.12 3.44 3.45
C LYS A 100 -18.63 2.44 4.50
N TYR A 101 -17.34 2.46 4.80
CA TYR A 101 -16.72 1.49 5.71
C TYR A 101 -16.41 2.07 7.10
N ASN A 102 -16.72 3.36 7.35
CA ASN A 102 -16.40 4.04 8.62
C ASN A 102 -14.92 3.85 9.02
N ILE A 103 -14.02 4.27 8.15
CA ILE A 103 -12.58 4.00 8.26
C ILE A 103 -11.95 4.65 9.51
N ASP A 104 -11.24 3.87 10.31
CA ASP A 104 -10.52 4.28 11.52
C ASP A 104 -9.05 4.61 11.24
N ILE A 105 -8.43 3.87 10.29
CA ILE A 105 -7.00 3.97 9.98
C ILE A 105 -6.82 3.96 8.47
N ILE A 106 -5.98 4.86 7.96
CA ILE A 106 -5.53 4.86 6.56
C ILE A 106 -4.02 4.63 6.49
N TYR A 107 -3.61 3.73 5.60
CA TYR A 107 -2.25 3.58 5.11
C TYR A 107 -2.17 4.06 3.67
N THR A 108 -1.15 4.87 3.33
CA THR A 108 -0.97 5.42 1.99
C THR A 108 0.51 5.61 1.67
N HIS A 109 0.83 6.04 0.45
CA HIS A 109 2.19 6.35 0.04
C HIS A 109 2.81 7.49 0.85
N TRP A 110 4.14 7.56 0.81
CA TRP A 110 4.88 8.69 1.34
C TRP A 110 4.65 9.96 0.51
N TYR A 111 4.38 11.08 1.18
CA TYR A 111 4.02 12.34 0.52
C TYR A 111 5.10 12.87 -0.43
N HIS A 112 6.38 12.64 -0.11
CA HIS A 112 7.54 13.10 -0.88
C HIS A 112 8.09 12.07 -1.86
N ASP A 113 7.30 11.06 -2.19
CA ASP A 113 7.60 10.10 -3.24
C ASP A 113 7.86 10.80 -4.58
N THR A 114 8.76 10.23 -5.41
CA THR A 114 9.09 10.80 -6.72
C THR A 114 8.20 10.29 -7.85
N HIS A 115 7.43 9.21 -7.62
CA HIS A 115 6.47 8.73 -8.60
C HIS A 115 5.21 9.62 -8.60
N GLN A 116 4.84 10.14 -9.78
CA GLN A 116 3.73 11.08 -9.89
C GLN A 116 2.40 10.51 -9.38
N ASP A 117 2.10 9.23 -9.67
CA ASP A 117 0.85 8.60 -9.24
C ASP A 117 0.81 8.40 -7.73
N HIS A 118 1.92 7.96 -7.10
CA HIS A 118 2.03 7.84 -5.64
C HIS A 118 1.79 9.18 -4.95
N LYS A 119 2.44 10.22 -5.46
CA LYS A 119 2.30 11.58 -4.93
C LYS A 119 0.87 12.08 -5.00
N ARG A 120 0.21 11.93 -6.16
CA ARG A 120 -1.18 12.38 -6.37
C ARG A 120 -2.17 11.53 -5.56
N THR A 121 -1.93 10.23 -5.43
CA THR A 121 -2.69 9.34 -4.55
C THR A 121 -2.64 9.85 -3.11
N THR A 122 -1.44 10.10 -2.57
CA THR A 122 -1.29 10.62 -1.20
C THR A 122 -1.97 11.97 -1.03
N GLN A 123 -1.83 12.90 -1.98
CA GLN A 123 -2.51 14.19 -1.93
C GLN A 123 -4.04 14.02 -1.85
N SER A 124 -4.62 13.13 -2.66
CA SER A 124 -6.05 12.87 -2.66
C SER A 124 -6.51 12.17 -1.37
N VAL A 125 -5.73 11.21 -0.88
CA VAL A 125 -5.99 10.53 0.40
C VAL A 125 -5.97 11.49 1.59
N LEU A 126 -4.98 12.40 1.65
CA LEU A 126 -4.90 13.39 2.74
C LEU A 126 -6.05 14.40 2.69
N ALA A 127 -6.50 14.77 1.49
CA ALA A 127 -7.66 15.64 1.31
C ALA A 127 -8.97 14.95 1.72
N ALA A 128 -9.19 13.69 1.32
CA ALA A 128 -10.35 12.90 1.69
C ALA A 128 -10.34 12.53 3.18
N GLY A 129 -9.21 12.03 3.69
CA GLY A 129 -9.05 11.52 5.05
C GLY A 129 -8.92 12.58 6.15
N ARG A 130 -9.27 13.87 5.87
CA ARG A 130 -9.07 14.96 6.84
C ARG A 130 -9.72 14.74 8.20
N TYR A 131 -10.76 13.93 8.28
CA TYR A 131 -11.48 13.60 9.51
C TYR A 131 -11.15 12.21 10.06
N VAL A 132 -10.38 11.39 9.33
CA VAL A 132 -9.94 10.08 9.82
C VAL A 132 -8.89 10.26 10.90
N LYS A 133 -9.04 9.55 12.02
CA LYS A 133 -8.21 9.73 13.23
C LYS A 133 -6.75 9.33 13.04
N ASN A 134 -6.49 8.29 12.24
CA ASN A 134 -5.16 7.73 12.08
C ASN A 134 -4.80 7.64 10.60
N ILE A 135 -3.71 8.28 10.21
CA ILE A 135 -3.16 8.25 8.84
C ILE A 135 -1.65 8.06 8.93
N LEU A 136 -1.18 7.01 8.28
CA LEU A 136 0.22 6.61 8.24
C LEU A 136 0.66 6.45 6.79
N MET A 137 1.86 6.93 6.50
CA MET A 137 2.48 6.77 5.18
C MET A 137 3.51 5.65 5.25
N TYR A 138 3.39 4.65 4.38
CA TYR A 138 4.35 3.53 4.33
C TYR A 138 5.64 3.92 3.62
N GLU A 139 6.72 3.23 3.96
CA GLU A 139 8.05 3.46 3.41
C GLU A 139 8.08 3.15 1.91
N PRO A 140 8.53 4.11 1.08
CA PRO A 140 8.58 3.92 -0.37
C PRO A 140 9.68 2.94 -0.79
N GLU A 141 9.47 2.23 -1.92
CA GLU A 141 10.44 1.31 -2.50
C GLU A 141 11.26 2.00 -3.61
N TYR A 142 12.44 1.43 -3.87
CA TYR A 142 13.23 1.82 -5.04
C TYR A 142 12.48 1.53 -6.35
N PRO A 143 12.51 2.43 -7.35
CA PRO A 143 13.23 3.70 -7.38
C PRO A 143 12.42 4.90 -6.88
N ALA A 144 11.14 4.73 -6.53
CA ALA A 144 10.19 5.79 -6.22
C ALA A 144 10.58 6.61 -4.98
N GLY A 145 11.23 6.00 -3.99
CA GLY A 145 11.66 6.64 -2.76
C GLY A 145 12.88 7.55 -2.87
N ARG A 146 13.41 7.78 -4.07
CA ARG A 146 14.61 8.63 -4.29
C ARG A 146 14.28 10.11 -4.31
N SER A 147 13.81 10.64 -3.18
CA SER A 147 13.54 12.05 -2.99
C SER A 147 14.76 12.79 -2.42
N TYR A 148 14.73 14.13 -2.50
CA TYR A 148 15.70 14.99 -1.79
C TYR A 148 15.46 15.04 -0.27
N LEU A 149 14.29 14.59 0.18
CA LEU A 149 13.98 14.39 1.60
C LEU A 149 14.10 12.90 1.95
N GLY A 150 14.52 12.63 3.19
CA GLY A 150 14.56 11.27 3.73
C GLY A 150 13.20 10.90 4.34
N PHE A 151 12.78 9.63 4.18
CA PHE A 151 11.66 9.06 4.90
C PHE A 151 11.94 9.05 6.41
N ARG A 152 10.97 9.44 7.23
CA ARG A 152 11.12 9.48 8.69
C ARG A 152 10.53 8.23 9.32
N ASN A 153 11.39 7.43 9.93
CA ASN A 153 11.00 6.21 10.63
C ASN A 153 10.38 6.58 11.99
N GLN A 154 9.04 6.64 12.08
CA GLN A 154 8.36 7.16 13.27
C GLN A 154 7.49 6.11 13.97
N TYR A 155 6.90 5.20 13.21
CA TYR A 155 6.02 4.18 13.76
C TYR A 155 6.37 2.82 13.13
N TYR A 156 6.59 1.82 13.97
CA TYR A 156 6.98 0.48 13.53
C TYR A 156 5.92 -0.54 13.90
N VAL A 157 5.70 -1.49 13.02
CA VAL A 157 4.84 -2.64 13.25
C VAL A 157 5.68 -3.91 13.12
N ASP A 158 5.73 -4.72 14.17
CA ASP A 158 6.32 -6.06 14.10
C ASP A 158 5.45 -6.96 13.24
N ILE A 159 5.95 -7.28 12.05
CA ILE A 159 5.28 -8.14 11.08
C ILE A 159 5.86 -9.56 11.05
N THR A 160 6.70 -9.92 12.04
CA THR A 160 7.28 -11.27 12.11
C THR A 160 6.22 -12.38 11.95
N PRO A 161 5.03 -12.26 12.56
CA PRO A 161 3.98 -13.28 12.42
C PRO A 161 3.34 -13.35 11.04
N THR A 162 3.45 -12.29 10.23
CA THR A 162 2.76 -12.16 8.93
C THR A 162 3.69 -11.91 7.75
N PHE A 163 4.99 -11.84 7.99
CA PHE A 163 5.99 -11.61 6.95
C PHE A 163 5.90 -12.64 5.82
N HIS A 164 5.69 -13.92 6.15
CA HIS A 164 5.53 -14.98 5.15
C HIS A 164 4.28 -14.75 4.27
N ILE A 165 3.18 -14.22 4.84
CA ILE A 165 1.94 -13.90 4.10
C ILE A 165 2.21 -12.75 3.12
N LYS A 166 2.91 -11.69 3.57
CA LYS A 166 3.35 -10.59 2.70
C LYS A 166 4.16 -11.10 1.51
N MET A 167 5.13 -11.98 1.75
CA MET A 167 5.99 -12.50 0.67
C MET A 167 5.22 -13.40 -0.30
N GLU A 168 4.24 -14.18 0.16
CA GLU A 168 3.38 -14.98 -0.72
C GLU A 168 2.42 -14.10 -1.53
N ALA A 169 1.90 -13.01 -0.97
CA ALA A 169 1.10 -12.04 -1.70
C ALA A 169 1.92 -11.35 -2.80
N LEU A 170 3.13 -10.87 -2.48
CA LEU A 170 4.04 -10.25 -3.45
C LEU A 170 4.38 -11.15 -4.63
N LYS A 171 4.49 -12.47 -4.42
CA LYS A 171 4.74 -13.43 -5.50
C LYS A 171 3.57 -13.54 -6.49
N GLN A 172 2.36 -13.11 -6.11
CA GLN A 172 1.22 -13.10 -7.04
C GLN A 172 1.33 -12.00 -8.09
N HIS A 173 2.08 -10.94 -7.83
CA HIS A 173 2.42 -9.92 -8.83
C HIS A 173 3.48 -10.44 -9.79
N ARG A 174 3.15 -11.52 -10.50
CA ARG A 174 4.04 -12.31 -11.38
C ARG A 174 4.71 -11.44 -12.44
N SER A 175 3.97 -10.47 -12.97
CA SER A 175 4.48 -9.51 -13.95
C SER A 175 5.61 -8.65 -13.37
N GLN A 176 5.49 -8.21 -12.12
CA GLN A 176 6.50 -7.41 -11.44
C GLN A 176 7.70 -8.25 -11.02
N VAL A 177 7.46 -9.47 -10.50
CA VAL A 177 8.53 -10.43 -10.18
C VAL A 177 9.33 -10.76 -11.45
N LYS A 178 8.66 -10.95 -12.61
CA LYS A 178 9.33 -11.17 -13.90
C LYS A 178 10.15 -9.95 -14.34
N LYS A 179 9.63 -8.74 -14.11
CA LYS A 179 10.28 -7.47 -14.50
C LYS A 179 11.55 -7.19 -13.70
N TYR A 180 11.49 -7.35 -12.39
CA TYR A 180 12.56 -6.95 -11.47
C TYR A 180 13.44 -8.12 -11.02
N GLY A 181 13.03 -9.37 -11.30
CA GLY A 181 13.76 -10.57 -10.90
C GLY A 181 13.66 -10.90 -9.41
N LYS A 182 14.47 -11.87 -8.98
CA LYS A 182 14.51 -12.31 -7.58
C LYS A 182 15.01 -11.22 -6.62
N ASP A 183 15.85 -10.33 -7.09
CA ASP A 183 16.46 -9.24 -6.29
C ASP A 183 15.39 -8.32 -5.69
N PHE A 184 14.24 -8.20 -6.34
CA PHE A 184 13.10 -7.45 -5.83
C PHE A 184 12.57 -8.02 -4.51
N LEU A 185 12.30 -9.32 -4.47
CA LEU A 185 11.81 -9.98 -3.25
C LEU A 185 12.86 -9.99 -2.15
N GLU A 186 14.14 -10.19 -2.51
CA GLU A 186 15.27 -10.12 -1.58
C GLU A 186 15.42 -8.72 -0.97
N ALA A 187 15.21 -7.66 -1.76
CA ALA A 187 15.25 -6.28 -1.29
C ALA A 187 14.13 -5.98 -0.29
N VAL A 188 12.90 -6.43 -0.57
CA VAL A 188 11.76 -6.29 0.36
C VAL A 188 12.04 -7.02 1.68
N GLU A 189 12.59 -8.25 1.63
CA GLU A 189 12.99 -8.97 2.85
C GLU A 189 14.10 -8.25 3.60
N ALA A 190 15.14 -7.78 2.91
CA ALA A 190 16.26 -7.09 3.53
C ALA A 190 15.82 -5.82 4.26
N ARG A 191 14.89 -5.05 3.67
CA ARG A 191 14.31 -3.88 4.31
C ARG A 191 13.50 -4.25 5.56
N ALA A 192 12.62 -5.23 5.46
CA ALA A 192 11.82 -5.69 6.60
C ALA A 192 12.71 -6.21 7.75
N ARG A 193 13.81 -6.89 7.44
CA ARG A 193 14.82 -7.32 8.43
C ARG A 193 15.52 -6.13 9.07
N HIS A 194 15.93 -5.14 8.28
CA HIS A 194 16.58 -3.95 8.80
C HIS A 194 15.65 -3.20 9.76
N ARG A 195 14.37 -3.00 9.38
CA ARG A 195 13.37 -2.36 10.26
C ARG A 195 13.06 -3.19 11.49
N GLY A 196 13.05 -4.51 11.36
CA GLY A 196 12.91 -5.41 12.51
C GLY A 196 14.05 -5.27 13.50
N TYR A 197 15.29 -5.21 13.02
CA TYR A 197 16.48 -5.02 13.85
C TYR A 197 16.41 -3.73 14.68
N GLU A 198 15.90 -2.63 14.11
CA GLU A 198 15.76 -1.34 14.80
C GLU A 198 14.85 -1.39 16.03
N ILE A 199 13.93 -2.36 16.10
CA ILE A 199 12.96 -2.51 17.21
C ILE A 199 13.13 -3.83 17.97
N GLY A 200 14.17 -4.61 17.70
CA GLY A 200 14.41 -5.89 18.37
C GLY A 200 13.47 -7.02 17.94
N SER A 201 12.85 -6.93 16.75
CA SER A 201 12.06 -8.00 16.13
C SER A 201 12.76 -8.58 14.91
N ARG A 202 12.22 -9.68 14.36
CA ARG A 202 12.81 -10.30 13.17
C ARG A 202 12.49 -9.53 11.89
N TYR A 203 11.24 -9.06 11.75
CA TYR A 203 10.76 -8.31 10.60
C TYR A 203 9.83 -7.19 11.07
N ALA A 204 9.97 -6.00 10.52
CA ALA A 204 9.03 -4.91 10.75
C ALA A 204 8.75 -4.12 9.47
N GLU A 205 7.65 -3.42 9.47
CA GLU A 205 7.32 -2.34 8.55
C GLU A 205 7.38 -1.02 9.30
N CYS A 206 7.75 0.04 8.59
CA CYS A 206 7.93 1.36 9.16
C CYS A 206 7.06 2.39 8.46
N PHE A 207 6.60 3.36 9.24
CA PHE A 207 5.67 4.39 8.78
C PHE A 207 6.10 5.78 9.21
N GLU A 208 5.86 6.76 8.35
CA GLU A 208 5.85 8.17 8.71
C GLU A 208 4.43 8.57 9.11
N VAL A 209 4.29 9.24 10.25
CA VAL A 209 2.98 9.58 10.84
C VAL A 209 2.49 10.91 10.29
N VAL A 210 1.33 10.92 9.64
CA VAL A 210 0.59 12.15 9.34
C VAL A 210 -0.20 12.56 10.57
N ARG A 211 -0.95 11.62 11.14
CA ARG A 211 -1.76 11.80 12.34
C ARG A 211 -1.97 10.44 13.03
N LEU A 212 -1.83 10.42 14.33
CA LEU A 212 -2.10 9.25 15.17
C LEU A 212 -2.77 9.73 16.45
N MET A 213 -4.00 9.33 16.68
CA MET A 213 -4.76 9.66 17.86
C MET A 213 -4.78 8.44 18.78
N GLY A 214 -4.00 8.52 19.88
CA GLY A 214 -4.03 7.52 20.94
C GLY A 214 -5.27 7.68 21.81
N GLU A 215 -5.83 6.57 22.31
CA GLU A 215 -6.71 6.58 23.46
C GLU A 215 -5.81 6.62 24.70
N ILE A 216 -6.00 7.65 25.55
CA ILE A 216 -5.27 7.82 26.82
C ILE A 216 -6.07 7.11 27.92
#